data_d21a18cbc85b79ec8985f57494005779
#
_entry.id   d21a18cbc85b79ec8985f57494005779
#
_cell.length_a   1.000
_cell.length_b   1.000
_cell.length_c   1.000
_cell.angle_alpha   90.00
_cell.angle_beta   90.00
_cell.angle_gamma   90.00
#
_symmetry.space_group_name_H-M   'P 1'
#
loop_
_entity.id
_entity.type
_entity.pdbx_description
1 polymer ?
#
loop_
_entity_poly.entity_id
_entity_poly.type
_entity_poly.pdbx_seq_one_letter_code
_entity_poly.pdbx_strand_id
1 'polypeptide(L)'
;STSAAKEYTTPHSTVTTTPKTTVTTTQAAVEHTPSEFGSRSYSAVNYSEVKGIWISYIELAALLQGQSKEGFRSNIAAVYENCADLGINTVYVHVRSHSDAYYRSELFPWSKYVTGTLGKDPGYDPLEVMISEAHKRGISFHAWINPLRACGCSDISSYGSFPVYTFAKGDGMAGKYAVNVNGTYYLNPAYDEVTELIAA
;
A
#
# COMPACT_ATOMS: atom_id res chain seq x y z
N SER A 1 -25.31 19.62 -52.19
CA SER A 1 -25.43 20.16 -50.82
C SER A 1 -24.17 19.78 -50.02
N THR A 2 -23.24 20.72 -49.94
CA THR A 2 -21.94 20.60 -49.27
C THR A 2 -22.14 20.96 -47.80
N SER A 3 -21.84 20.01 -46.91
CA SER A 3 -21.85 20.25 -45.47
C SER A 3 -20.46 20.76 -45.04
N ALA A 4 -20.41 21.96 -44.47
CA ALA A 4 -19.20 22.59 -43.97
C ALA A 4 -18.83 22.02 -42.60
N ALA A 5 -17.60 21.56 -42.46
CA ALA A 5 -17.02 21.18 -41.20
C ALA A 5 -16.74 22.44 -40.36
N LYS A 6 -17.18 22.42 -39.08
CA LYS A 6 -16.89 23.46 -38.09
C LYS A 6 -15.51 23.17 -37.47
N GLU A 7 -14.53 24.05 -37.73
CA GLU A 7 -13.27 24.07 -37.01
C GLU A 7 -13.50 24.55 -35.58
N TYR A 8 -13.05 23.74 -34.60
CA TYR A 8 -12.95 24.14 -33.19
C TYR A 8 -11.57 24.72 -32.95
N THR A 9 -11.49 26.04 -32.79
CA THR A 9 -10.30 26.72 -32.28
C THR A 9 -10.30 26.67 -30.74
N THR A 10 -9.33 25.97 -30.17
CA THR A 10 -9.02 26.00 -28.73
C THR A 10 -8.31 27.31 -28.37
N PRO A 11 -8.72 28.05 -27.32
CA PRO A 11 -7.98 29.20 -26.86
C PRO A 11 -6.72 28.75 -26.11
N HIS A 12 -5.56 29.22 -26.57
CA HIS A 12 -4.31 29.12 -25.82
C HIS A 12 -4.38 30.03 -24.57
N SER A 13 -4.47 29.44 -23.39
CA SER A 13 -4.25 30.15 -22.12
C SER A 13 -2.74 30.25 -21.89
N THR A 14 -2.24 31.47 -21.89
CA THR A 14 -0.88 31.78 -21.43
C THR A 14 -0.83 31.63 -19.91
N VAL A 15 -0.17 30.58 -19.43
CA VAL A 15 0.11 30.40 -18.01
C VAL A 15 1.30 31.28 -17.64
N THR A 16 1.03 32.34 -16.88
CA THR A 16 2.09 33.18 -16.25
C THR A 16 2.60 32.39 -15.02
N THR A 17 3.81 31.85 -15.14
CA THR A 17 4.47 31.17 -14.01
C THR A 17 5.03 32.21 -13.04
N THR A 18 4.40 32.33 -11.88
CA THR A 18 4.99 33.02 -10.72
C THR A 18 6.08 32.12 -10.12
N PRO A 19 7.25 32.64 -9.74
CA PRO A 19 8.31 31.82 -9.17
C PRO A 19 7.86 31.25 -7.81
N LYS A 20 7.82 29.92 -7.72
CA LYS A 20 7.50 29.17 -6.50
C LYS A 20 8.70 29.31 -5.54
N THR A 21 8.51 30.00 -4.43
CA THR A 21 9.46 30.05 -3.32
C THR A 21 9.67 28.64 -2.81
N THR A 22 10.86 28.08 -3.00
CA THR A 22 11.25 26.78 -2.47
C THR A 22 11.43 26.92 -0.96
N VAL A 23 10.46 26.49 -0.19
CA VAL A 23 10.62 26.30 1.25
C VAL A 23 11.38 24.98 1.41
N THR A 24 12.67 25.10 1.72
CA THR A 24 13.49 23.95 2.10
C THR A 24 13.07 23.56 3.52
N THR A 25 12.09 22.67 3.65
CA THR A 25 11.80 22.03 4.92
C THR A 25 12.87 20.95 5.11
N THR A 26 13.84 21.25 5.98
CA THR A 26 14.78 20.24 6.46
C THR A 26 13.98 19.28 7.34
N GLN A 27 13.46 18.23 6.73
CA GLN A 27 12.88 17.13 7.47
C GLN A 27 14.01 16.46 8.23
N ALA A 28 13.98 16.55 9.57
CA ALA A 28 14.91 15.82 10.42
C ALA A 28 14.80 14.34 10.04
N ALA A 29 15.94 13.74 9.71
CA ALA A 29 16.01 12.30 9.45
C ALA A 29 15.48 11.59 10.72
N VAL A 30 14.38 10.85 10.54
CA VAL A 30 13.91 9.95 11.58
C VAL A 30 14.98 8.89 11.70
N GLU A 31 15.72 8.90 12.81
CA GLU A 31 16.66 7.83 13.14
C GLU A 31 15.85 6.56 13.29
N HIS A 32 15.86 5.73 12.24
CA HIS A 32 15.38 4.37 12.35
C HIS A 32 16.31 3.62 13.31
N THR A 33 15.78 3.24 14.46
CA THR A 33 16.41 2.24 15.32
C THR A 33 16.72 1.03 14.43
N PRO A 34 17.97 0.51 14.42
CA PRO A 34 18.29 -0.67 13.63
C PRO A 34 17.32 -1.79 13.99
N SER A 35 16.61 -2.33 13.02
CA SER A 35 15.73 -3.48 13.25
C SER A 35 16.57 -4.64 13.78
N GLU A 36 15.96 -5.56 14.54
CA GLU A 36 16.60 -6.79 15.07
C GLU A 36 17.29 -7.65 13.99
N PHE A 37 17.07 -7.31 12.74
CA PHE A 37 17.61 -7.97 11.56
C PHE A 37 18.94 -7.37 11.11
N GLY A 38 19.85 -7.07 12.04
CA GLY A 38 21.21 -6.61 11.84
C GLY A 38 21.49 -6.03 10.46
N SER A 39 22.19 -4.93 10.38
CA SER A 39 22.56 -4.18 9.19
C SER A 39 23.28 -5.04 8.13
N ARG A 40 22.56 -5.93 7.45
CA ARG A 40 23.02 -6.42 6.16
C ARG A 40 22.63 -5.36 5.16
N SER A 41 23.63 -4.64 4.66
CA SER A 41 23.45 -3.74 3.53
C SER A 41 22.82 -4.54 2.37
N TYR A 42 21.50 -4.38 2.20
CA TYR A 42 20.84 -4.88 1.00
C TYR A 42 21.34 -4.03 -0.16
N SER A 43 22.10 -4.62 -1.05
CA SER A 43 22.36 -4.03 -2.34
C SER A 43 21.22 -4.40 -3.27
N ALA A 44 20.49 -3.41 -3.75
CA ALA A 44 19.46 -3.63 -4.74
C ALA A 44 20.06 -4.38 -5.92
N VAL A 45 19.52 -5.56 -6.23
CA VAL A 45 19.99 -6.36 -7.34
C VAL A 45 19.30 -5.88 -8.61
N ASN A 46 20.07 -5.28 -9.52
CA ASN A 46 19.59 -4.98 -10.86
C ASN A 46 19.68 -6.27 -11.69
N TYR A 47 18.56 -6.96 -11.82
CA TYR A 47 18.48 -8.13 -12.67
C TYR A 47 18.44 -7.70 -14.14
N SER A 48 19.17 -8.44 -14.99
CA SER A 48 19.08 -8.31 -16.46
C SER A 48 17.71 -8.73 -16.98
N GLU A 49 17.02 -9.60 -16.23
CA GLU A 49 15.67 -10.07 -16.49
C GLU A 49 14.91 -10.20 -15.18
N VAL A 50 13.73 -9.58 -15.09
CA VAL A 50 12.82 -9.70 -13.95
C VAL A 50 11.89 -10.88 -14.17
N LYS A 51 11.98 -11.88 -13.29
CA LYS A 51 11.05 -13.02 -13.20
C LYS A 51 10.26 -12.84 -11.91
N GLY A 52 9.06 -12.26 -12.01
CA GLY A 52 8.27 -11.84 -10.89
C GLY A 52 7.00 -12.66 -10.69
N ILE A 53 6.56 -12.76 -9.44
CA ILE A 53 5.27 -13.33 -9.04
C ILE A 53 4.53 -12.37 -8.11
N TRP A 54 3.20 -12.35 -8.22
CA TRP A 54 2.31 -11.62 -7.31
C TRP A 54 1.82 -12.53 -6.20
N ILE A 55 1.86 -12.03 -4.96
CA ILE A 55 1.28 -12.68 -3.78
C ILE A 55 0.20 -11.77 -3.23
N SER A 56 -1.05 -12.18 -3.37
CA SER A 56 -2.20 -11.38 -2.95
C SER A 56 -2.46 -11.47 -1.44
N TYR A 57 -3.27 -10.53 -0.93
CA TYR A 57 -3.70 -10.53 0.46
C TYR A 57 -4.49 -11.80 0.85
N ILE A 58 -5.13 -12.46 -0.11
CA ILE A 58 -5.89 -13.70 0.12
C ILE A 58 -4.93 -14.86 0.39
N GLU A 59 -3.88 -14.98 -0.43
CA GLU A 59 -2.83 -15.99 -0.28
C GLU A 59 -2.04 -15.77 1.02
N LEU A 60 -1.72 -14.50 1.33
CA LEU A 60 -1.07 -14.14 2.59
C LEU A 60 -1.91 -14.52 3.81
N ALA A 61 -3.22 -14.35 3.75
CA ALA A 61 -4.11 -14.70 4.86
C ALA A 61 -3.99 -16.19 5.24
N ALA A 62 -3.88 -17.08 4.25
CA ALA A 62 -3.70 -18.50 4.48
C ALA A 62 -2.35 -18.85 5.15
N LEU A 63 -1.32 -18.05 4.93
CA LEU A 63 0.02 -18.25 5.49
C LEU A 63 0.18 -17.62 6.89
N LEU A 64 -0.64 -16.62 7.20
CA LEU A 64 -0.40 -15.65 8.27
C LEU A 64 -1.39 -15.81 9.46
N GLN A 65 -2.68 -16.03 9.17
CA GLN A 65 -3.70 -16.06 10.22
C GLN A 65 -3.47 -17.20 11.22
N GLY A 66 -3.52 -16.85 12.50
CA GLY A 66 -3.34 -17.81 13.59
C GLY A 66 -1.89 -18.25 13.81
N GLN A 67 -0.93 -17.67 13.08
CA GLN A 67 0.48 -18.04 13.20
C GLN A 67 1.22 -17.15 14.20
N SER A 68 2.19 -17.72 14.91
CA SER A 68 3.25 -16.95 15.56
C SER A 68 4.20 -16.35 14.53
N LYS A 69 5.07 -15.43 14.96
CA LYS A 69 6.13 -14.86 14.10
C LYS A 69 6.97 -15.94 13.43
N GLU A 70 7.34 -16.98 14.18
CA GLU A 70 8.17 -18.10 13.71
C GLU A 70 7.37 -18.99 12.74
N GLY A 71 6.10 -19.26 13.05
CA GLY A 71 5.20 -20.03 12.18
C GLY A 71 5.01 -19.33 10.84
N PHE A 72 4.71 -18.03 10.87
CA PHE A 72 4.61 -17.22 9.64
C PHE A 72 5.92 -17.17 8.87
N ARG A 73 7.05 -16.96 9.57
CA ARG A 73 8.38 -16.99 8.96
C ARG A 73 8.64 -18.30 8.22
N SER A 74 8.32 -19.43 8.84
CA SER A 74 8.49 -20.74 8.21
C SER A 74 7.62 -20.89 6.96
N ASN A 75 6.36 -20.45 7.02
CA ASN A 75 5.44 -20.54 5.90
C ASN A 75 5.89 -19.69 4.71
N ILE A 76 6.25 -18.42 4.95
CA ILE A 76 6.68 -17.52 3.86
C ILE A 76 8.06 -17.92 3.32
N ALA A 77 8.95 -18.43 4.17
CA ALA A 77 10.24 -18.97 3.76
C ALA A 77 10.09 -20.11 2.77
N ALA A 78 9.16 -21.03 3.01
CA ALA A 78 8.89 -22.15 2.10
C ALA A 78 8.34 -21.67 0.74
N VAL A 79 7.47 -20.65 0.74
CA VAL A 79 6.98 -20.03 -0.51
C VAL A 79 8.13 -19.43 -1.30
N TYR A 80 9.01 -18.67 -0.65
CA TYR A 80 10.14 -18.02 -1.32
C TYR A 80 11.23 -19.02 -1.75
N GLU A 81 11.39 -20.15 -1.04
CA GLU A 81 12.24 -21.24 -1.49
C GLU A 81 11.76 -21.81 -2.83
N ASN A 82 10.47 -22.13 -2.91
CA ASN A 82 9.85 -22.57 -4.16
C ASN A 82 10.00 -21.54 -5.29
N CYS A 83 9.89 -20.24 -4.97
CA CYS A 83 10.13 -19.17 -5.94
C CYS A 83 11.57 -19.20 -6.44
N ALA A 84 12.55 -19.33 -5.55
CA ALA A 84 13.97 -19.38 -5.91
C ALA A 84 14.29 -20.62 -6.78
N ASP A 85 13.75 -21.79 -6.44
CA ASP A 85 13.92 -23.03 -7.20
C ASP A 85 13.35 -22.93 -8.63
N LEU A 86 12.29 -22.12 -8.81
CA LEU A 86 11.71 -21.80 -10.12
C LEU A 86 12.42 -20.67 -10.85
N GLY A 87 13.48 -20.12 -10.28
CA GLY A 87 14.23 -18.99 -10.84
C GLY A 87 13.50 -17.65 -10.75
N ILE A 88 12.49 -17.52 -9.88
CA ILE A 88 11.82 -16.26 -9.56
C ILE A 88 12.78 -15.41 -8.74
N ASN A 89 13.00 -14.18 -9.15
CA ASN A 89 13.91 -13.24 -8.51
C ASN A 89 13.23 -12.00 -7.94
N THR A 90 11.91 -11.90 -8.11
CA THR A 90 11.13 -10.72 -7.71
C THR A 90 9.75 -11.14 -7.20
N VAL A 91 9.33 -10.60 -6.05
CA VAL A 91 7.97 -10.79 -5.53
C VAL A 91 7.28 -9.45 -5.36
N TYR A 92 6.03 -9.37 -5.83
CA TYR A 92 5.12 -8.25 -5.64
C TYR A 92 4.08 -8.68 -4.61
N VAL A 93 4.19 -8.15 -3.39
CA VAL A 93 3.41 -8.65 -2.26
C VAL A 93 2.42 -7.59 -1.77
N HIS A 94 1.17 -7.97 -1.65
CA HIS A 94 0.12 -7.10 -1.12
C HIS A 94 0.40 -6.75 0.33
N VAL A 95 0.78 -5.50 0.61
CA VAL A 95 1.01 -4.99 1.97
C VAL A 95 -0.04 -3.99 2.41
N ARG A 96 -0.82 -3.45 1.47
CA ARG A 96 -1.98 -2.58 1.71
C ARG A 96 -3.05 -2.85 0.67
N SER A 97 -3.96 -3.77 0.97
CA SER A 97 -5.01 -4.20 0.04
C SER A 97 -6.24 -3.31 0.03
N HIS A 98 -6.46 -2.60 1.14
CA HIS A 98 -7.52 -1.62 1.40
C HIS A 98 -6.90 -0.45 2.17
N SER A 99 -7.72 0.35 2.87
CA SER A 99 -7.21 1.29 3.88
C SER A 99 -6.86 0.54 5.19
N ASP A 100 -6.06 -0.49 5.06
CA ASP A 100 -5.54 -1.36 6.12
C ASP A 100 -4.08 -1.71 5.81
N ALA A 101 -3.31 -2.21 6.77
CA ALA A 101 -1.89 -2.47 6.59
C ALA A 101 -1.47 -3.86 7.09
N TYR A 102 -0.40 -4.41 6.49
CA TYR A 102 0.32 -5.60 6.93
C TYR A 102 1.62 -5.22 7.65
N TYR A 103 1.71 -3.97 8.09
CA TYR A 103 2.83 -3.36 8.80
C TYR A 103 2.30 -2.40 9.85
N ARG A 104 3.13 -2.00 10.79
CA ARG A 104 2.75 -1.04 11.83
C ARG A 104 2.52 0.33 11.23
N SER A 105 1.32 0.89 11.43
CA SER A 105 0.91 2.21 10.95
C SER A 105 0.00 2.90 11.96
N GLU A 106 0.13 4.23 12.06
CA GLU A 106 -0.80 5.08 12.81
C GLU A 106 -1.98 5.53 11.93
N LEU A 107 -1.86 5.46 10.61
CA LEU A 107 -2.85 5.92 9.63
C LEU A 107 -3.80 4.81 9.17
N PHE A 108 -3.35 3.56 9.24
CA PHE A 108 -4.07 2.40 8.75
C PHE A 108 -4.12 1.31 9.83
N PRO A 109 -5.31 0.73 10.10
CA PRO A 109 -5.42 -0.40 11.02
C PRO A 109 -4.69 -1.63 10.49
N TRP A 110 -4.27 -2.52 11.39
CA TRP A 110 -3.87 -3.86 10.99
C TRP A 110 -4.97 -4.52 10.16
N SER A 111 -4.61 -5.08 9.02
CA SER A 111 -5.55 -5.75 8.14
C SER A 111 -6.23 -6.95 8.84
N LYS A 112 -7.54 -7.12 8.60
CA LYS A 112 -8.25 -8.32 9.06
C LYS A 112 -7.65 -9.61 8.49
N TYR A 113 -6.97 -9.54 7.38
CA TYR A 113 -6.31 -10.68 6.76
C TYR A 113 -5.02 -11.10 7.47
N VAL A 114 -4.50 -10.26 8.38
CA VAL A 114 -3.34 -10.60 9.23
C VAL A 114 -3.77 -11.51 10.40
N THR A 115 -4.85 -11.14 11.10
CA THR A 115 -5.24 -11.83 12.35
C THR A 115 -6.66 -12.41 12.34
N GLY A 116 -7.42 -12.19 11.27
CA GLY A 116 -8.86 -12.45 11.20
C GLY A 116 -9.72 -11.29 11.69
N THR A 117 -9.14 -10.29 12.35
CA THR A 117 -9.87 -9.12 12.93
C THR A 117 -9.17 -7.84 12.56
N LEU A 118 -9.92 -6.87 12.01
CA LEU A 118 -9.41 -5.54 11.68
C LEU A 118 -8.87 -4.83 12.93
N GLY A 119 -7.70 -4.23 12.82
CA GLY A 119 -7.06 -3.46 13.89
C GLY A 119 -6.40 -4.29 14.99
N LYS A 120 -6.54 -5.62 14.98
CA LYS A 120 -5.89 -6.49 15.96
C LYS A 120 -4.40 -6.64 15.62
N ASP A 121 -3.53 -6.20 16.56
CA ASP A 121 -2.08 -6.34 16.46
C ASP A 121 -1.68 -7.83 16.50
N PRO A 122 -0.90 -8.32 15.51
CA PRO A 122 -0.37 -9.69 15.52
C PRO A 122 0.77 -9.91 16.53
N GLY A 123 1.29 -8.85 17.17
CA GLY A 123 2.42 -8.90 18.10
C GLY A 123 3.79 -8.88 17.41
N TYR A 124 3.85 -8.75 16.10
CA TYR A 124 5.07 -8.61 15.29
C TYR A 124 4.75 -7.90 13.97
N ASP A 125 5.77 -7.47 13.23
CA ASP A 125 5.58 -6.86 11.92
C ASP A 125 5.72 -7.91 10.80
N PRO A 126 4.61 -8.28 10.11
CA PRO A 126 4.67 -9.24 9.01
C PRO A 126 5.51 -8.77 7.82
N LEU A 127 5.52 -7.45 7.53
CA LEU A 127 6.29 -6.89 6.42
C LEU A 127 7.79 -7.09 6.63
N GLU A 128 8.30 -6.86 7.85
CA GLU A 128 9.71 -7.12 8.17
C GLU A 128 10.09 -8.60 7.95
N VAL A 129 9.20 -9.51 8.36
CA VAL A 129 9.42 -10.94 8.15
C VAL A 129 9.50 -11.27 6.66
N MET A 130 8.54 -10.78 5.87
CA MET A 130 8.49 -11.02 4.42
C MET A 130 9.72 -10.49 3.69
N ILE A 131 10.12 -9.25 3.99
CA ILE A 131 11.32 -8.63 3.38
C ILE A 131 12.57 -9.42 3.74
N SER A 132 12.73 -9.76 5.04
CA SER A 132 13.90 -10.51 5.50
C SER A 132 14.04 -11.87 4.82
N GLU A 133 12.94 -12.62 4.70
CA GLU A 133 12.98 -13.95 4.07
C GLU A 133 13.17 -13.89 2.55
N ALA A 134 12.65 -12.86 1.87
CA ALA A 134 12.92 -12.64 0.45
C ALA A 134 14.40 -12.31 0.21
N HIS A 135 14.95 -11.36 0.95
CA HIS A 135 16.33 -10.92 0.79
C HIS A 135 17.37 -12.02 1.11
N LYS A 136 17.10 -12.90 2.08
CA LYS A 136 17.95 -14.07 2.36
C LYS A 136 18.13 -15.00 1.16
N ARG A 137 17.17 -14.99 0.24
CA ARG A 137 17.14 -15.84 -0.97
C ARG A 137 17.51 -15.08 -2.24
N GLY A 138 17.96 -13.83 -2.10
CA GLY A 138 18.29 -12.99 -3.25
C GLY A 138 17.06 -12.56 -4.07
N ILE A 139 15.86 -12.58 -3.47
CA ILE A 139 14.62 -12.17 -4.11
C ILE A 139 14.35 -10.72 -3.78
N SER A 140 14.11 -9.88 -4.80
CA SER A 140 13.66 -8.51 -4.64
C SER A 140 12.22 -8.47 -4.14
N PHE A 141 11.96 -7.67 -3.12
CA PHE A 141 10.63 -7.48 -2.55
C PHE A 141 10.04 -6.14 -2.99
N HIS A 142 8.87 -6.19 -3.60
CA HIS A 142 8.11 -5.00 -4.00
C HIS A 142 6.77 -4.96 -3.25
N ALA A 143 6.55 -3.85 -2.55
CA ALA A 143 5.29 -3.60 -1.87
C ALA A 143 4.19 -3.28 -2.89
N TRP A 144 3.14 -4.09 -2.91
CA TRP A 144 1.94 -3.83 -3.70
C TRP A 144 0.89 -3.18 -2.81
N ILE A 145 0.43 -2.01 -3.20
CA ILE A 145 -0.64 -1.26 -2.53
C ILE A 145 -1.78 -0.97 -3.49
N ASN A 146 -3.01 -0.99 -2.97
CA ASN A 146 -4.21 -0.49 -3.64
C ASN A 146 -4.55 0.89 -3.05
N PRO A 147 -4.11 1.99 -3.64
CA PRO A 147 -4.19 3.30 -2.99
C PRO A 147 -5.62 3.81 -2.81
N LEU A 148 -6.52 3.46 -3.73
CA LEU A 148 -7.88 4.01 -3.75
C LEU A 148 -8.93 3.08 -3.12
N ARG A 149 -8.66 1.79 -3.00
CA ARG A 149 -9.61 0.85 -2.44
C ARG A 149 -9.61 0.94 -0.92
N ALA A 150 -10.66 1.56 -0.35
CA ALA A 150 -10.73 1.83 1.09
C ALA A 150 -11.25 0.63 1.90
N CYS A 151 -12.39 0.07 1.51
CA CYS A 151 -12.96 -1.11 2.19
C CYS A 151 -13.87 -1.88 1.24
N GLY A 152 -13.72 -3.21 1.18
CA GLY A 152 -14.70 -4.12 0.59
C GLY A 152 -15.81 -4.43 1.60
N CYS A 153 -16.47 -3.41 2.15
CA CYS A 153 -17.48 -3.51 3.19
C CYS A 153 -18.60 -2.49 2.93
N SER A 154 -19.82 -2.85 3.27
CA SER A 154 -20.98 -1.94 3.21
C SER A 154 -21.04 -0.99 4.41
N ASP A 155 -20.44 -1.38 5.53
CA ASP A 155 -20.31 -0.57 6.75
C ASP A 155 -18.83 -0.39 7.11
N ILE A 156 -18.39 0.88 7.10
CA ILE A 156 -17.02 1.28 7.40
C ILE A 156 -16.81 1.62 8.89
N SER A 157 -17.81 1.40 9.76
CA SER A 157 -17.73 1.77 11.18
C SER A 157 -16.59 1.12 11.95
N SER A 158 -16.14 -0.07 11.50
CA SER A 158 -14.98 -0.76 12.06
C SER A 158 -13.64 0.00 11.90
N TYR A 159 -13.61 1.02 11.04
CA TYR A 159 -12.46 1.92 10.86
C TYR A 159 -12.55 3.20 11.70
N GLY A 160 -13.43 3.25 12.69
CA GLY A 160 -13.87 4.47 13.39
C GLY A 160 -12.79 5.39 13.99
N SER A 161 -11.58 4.91 14.22
CA SER A 161 -10.45 5.72 14.72
C SER A 161 -9.43 6.13 13.64
N PHE A 162 -9.66 5.76 12.40
CA PHE A 162 -8.71 5.99 11.30
C PHE A 162 -9.22 7.02 10.30
N PRO A 163 -8.32 7.75 9.59
CA PRO A 163 -8.69 8.83 8.68
C PRO A 163 -9.74 8.43 7.62
N VAL A 164 -9.68 7.22 7.11
CA VAL A 164 -10.63 6.71 6.12
C VAL A 164 -12.08 6.74 6.61
N TYR A 165 -12.31 6.53 7.91
CA TYR A 165 -13.66 6.65 8.49
C TYR A 165 -14.15 8.08 8.44
N THR A 166 -13.31 9.04 8.82
CA THR A 166 -13.63 10.48 8.74
C THR A 166 -13.95 10.90 7.31
N PHE A 167 -13.20 10.41 6.33
CA PHE A 167 -13.46 10.67 4.91
C PHE A 167 -14.80 10.08 4.44
N ALA A 168 -15.21 8.96 4.99
CA ALA A 168 -16.45 8.28 4.61
C ALA A 168 -17.69 8.80 5.33
N LYS A 169 -17.56 9.32 6.54
CA LYS A 169 -18.68 9.66 7.45
C LYS A 169 -18.64 11.08 8.01
N GLY A 170 -17.51 11.78 7.94
CA GLY A 170 -17.34 13.11 8.48
C GLY A 170 -18.18 14.18 7.76
N ASP A 171 -18.54 15.23 8.49
CA ASP A 171 -19.32 16.35 7.97
C ASP A 171 -18.58 17.02 6.80
N GLY A 172 -19.30 17.22 5.69
CA GLY A 172 -18.75 17.81 4.48
C GLY A 172 -17.84 16.88 3.64
N MET A 173 -17.44 15.73 4.18
CA MET A 173 -16.53 14.75 3.51
C MET A 173 -17.28 13.53 2.98
N ALA A 174 -18.32 13.09 3.69
CA ALA A 174 -19.11 11.91 3.32
C ALA A 174 -19.65 11.99 1.89
N GLY A 175 -19.44 10.93 1.11
CA GLY A 175 -19.83 10.86 -0.29
C GLY A 175 -18.96 11.68 -1.25
N LYS A 176 -17.89 12.32 -0.77
CA LYS A 176 -16.92 13.09 -1.56
C LYS A 176 -15.52 12.48 -1.46
N TYR A 177 -14.95 12.44 -0.25
CA TYR A 177 -13.57 12.00 0.02
C TYR A 177 -13.44 10.49 -0.01
N ALA A 178 -14.47 9.78 0.50
CA ALA A 178 -14.63 8.35 0.30
C ALA A 178 -16.07 8.04 -0.15
N VAL A 179 -16.21 7.32 -1.25
CA VAL A 179 -17.49 7.06 -1.92
C VAL A 179 -17.79 5.57 -1.86
N ASN A 180 -19.02 5.22 -1.46
CA ASN A 180 -19.50 3.85 -1.53
C ASN A 180 -20.05 3.56 -2.92
N VAL A 181 -19.49 2.58 -3.60
CA VAL A 181 -19.95 2.07 -4.89
C VAL A 181 -20.25 0.58 -4.73
N ASN A 182 -21.52 0.23 -4.78
CA ASN A 182 -21.99 -1.17 -4.71
C ASN A 182 -21.42 -1.96 -3.50
N GLY A 183 -21.39 -1.33 -2.32
CA GLY A 183 -20.90 -1.98 -1.09
C GLY A 183 -19.39 -1.97 -0.90
N THR A 184 -18.66 -1.24 -1.74
CA THR A 184 -17.22 -1.03 -1.61
C THR A 184 -16.95 0.48 -1.49
N TYR A 185 -16.16 0.87 -0.48
CA TYR A 185 -15.68 2.24 -0.36
C TYR A 185 -14.39 2.45 -1.15
N TYR A 186 -14.33 3.57 -1.85
CA TYR A 186 -13.17 4.03 -2.60
C TYR A 186 -12.81 5.45 -2.17
N LEU A 187 -11.53 5.72 -2.00
CA LEU A 187 -10.99 7.05 -1.80
C LEU A 187 -11.03 7.84 -3.10
N ASN A 188 -11.36 9.12 -3.02
CA ASN A 188 -11.45 10.01 -4.17
C ASN A 188 -10.20 10.91 -4.27
N PRO A 189 -9.27 10.65 -5.18
CA PRO A 189 -8.02 11.39 -5.29
C PRO A 189 -8.18 12.83 -5.84
N ALA A 190 -9.40 13.28 -6.09
CA ALA A 190 -9.67 14.67 -6.48
C ALA A 190 -9.54 15.66 -5.30
N TYR A 191 -9.36 15.15 -4.08
CA TYR A 191 -9.17 15.95 -2.86
C TYR A 191 -7.76 15.80 -2.34
N ASP A 192 -7.12 16.93 -2.02
CA ASP A 192 -5.72 16.97 -1.58
C ASP A 192 -5.50 16.17 -0.30
N GLU A 193 -6.42 16.25 0.67
CA GLU A 193 -6.32 15.50 1.93
C GLU A 193 -6.35 13.98 1.71
N VAL A 194 -7.02 13.52 0.67
CA VAL A 194 -7.04 12.10 0.29
C VAL A 194 -5.71 11.70 -0.32
N THR A 195 -5.14 12.54 -1.19
CA THR A 195 -3.83 12.27 -1.80
C THR A 195 -2.71 12.33 -0.77
N GLU A 196 -2.79 13.22 0.20
CA GLU A 196 -1.88 13.30 1.35
C GLU A 196 -1.94 12.02 2.19
N LEU A 197 -3.14 11.51 2.52
CA LEU A 197 -3.27 10.23 3.23
C LEU A 197 -2.68 9.05 2.44
N ILE A 198 -2.84 9.06 1.12
CA ILE A 198 -2.32 7.97 0.26
C ILE A 198 -0.79 8.00 0.22
N ALA A 199 -0.19 9.18 0.27
CA ALA A 199 1.25 9.39 0.15
C ALA A 199 2.01 9.25 1.48
N ALA A 200 1.32 9.31 2.62
CA ALA A 200 1.89 9.18 3.96
C ALA A 200 2.12 7.72 4.36
#